data_9445af47abef86fdf633fc7ec62b510a
#
_entry.id   9445af47abef86fdf633fc7ec62b510a
#
_cell.length_a   1.000
_cell.length_b   1.000
_cell.length_c   1.000
_cell.angle_alpha   90.00
_cell.angle_beta   90.00
_cell.angle_gamma   90.00
#
_symmetry.space_group_name_H-M   'P 1'
#
loop_
_entity.id
_entity.type
_entity.pdbx_description
1 polymer ?
#
loop_
_entity_poly.entity_id
_entity_poly.type
_entity_poly.pdbx_seq_one_letter_code
_entity_poly.pdbx_strand_id
1 'polypeptide(L)'
;MSKSARRIILIVSLLGLVPLFSATSQAQLAEAREAETEKLISLSRRPTSTMDGPYEMVENWPTLLPDQEWGAAIGLIPDDTGGLWMLFRSEPPINYVNAEGQITKSFGEGMIVQAHGLCMDNDGNLWAGDSGPFSDDPSTVGRGFQIHKFSPDGEHLLSLG
;
A
#
# COMPACT_ATOMS: atom_id res chain seq x y z
N MET A 1 -48.82 -45.44 55.09
CA MET A 1 -48.75 -44.02 55.35
C MET A 1 -47.44 -43.50 54.71
N SER A 2 -47.52 -42.98 53.51
CA SER A 2 -46.35 -42.45 52.75
C SER A 2 -46.34 -40.97 52.79
N LYS A 3 -45.22 -40.36 53.25
CA LYS A 3 -44.98 -38.90 53.24
C LYS A 3 -44.19 -38.59 52.01
N SER A 4 -44.86 -38.06 50.98
CA SER A 4 -44.23 -37.50 49.79
C SER A 4 -43.54 -36.18 50.13
N ALA A 5 -42.20 -36.15 50.05
CA ALA A 5 -41.39 -34.94 50.17
C ALA A 5 -41.31 -34.26 48.80
N ARG A 6 -42.00 -33.12 48.64
CA ARG A 6 -41.85 -32.24 47.48
C ARG A 6 -40.52 -31.49 47.58
N ARG A 7 -39.61 -31.84 46.68
CA ARG A 7 -38.36 -31.07 46.46
C ARG A 7 -38.71 -29.82 45.65
N ILE A 8 -38.59 -28.65 46.27
CA ILE A 8 -38.64 -27.38 45.58
C ILE A 8 -37.27 -27.18 44.96
N ILE A 9 -37.19 -27.24 43.63
CA ILE A 9 -35.97 -26.87 42.87
C ILE A 9 -36.01 -25.34 42.74
N LEU A 10 -35.11 -24.69 43.47
CA LEU A 10 -34.86 -23.25 43.34
C LEU A 10 -33.99 -23.07 42.10
N ILE A 11 -34.56 -22.64 41.00
CA ILE A 11 -33.79 -22.22 39.84
C ILE A 11 -33.27 -20.79 40.13
N VAL A 12 -32.05 -20.71 40.60
CA VAL A 12 -31.33 -19.43 40.65
C VAL A 12 -30.91 -19.12 39.23
N SER A 13 -31.65 -18.25 38.55
CA SER A 13 -31.23 -17.66 37.28
C SER A 13 -30.02 -16.75 37.54
N LEU A 14 -28.82 -17.25 37.22
CA LEU A 14 -27.65 -16.41 37.14
C LEU A 14 -27.83 -15.53 35.91
N LEU A 15 -28.47 -14.39 36.07
CA LEU A 15 -28.38 -13.27 35.12
C LEU A 15 -26.92 -12.79 35.14
N GLY A 16 -26.15 -13.21 34.14
CA GLY A 16 -24.79 -12.77 33.97
C GLY A 16 -24.75 -11.24 33.93
N LEU A 17 -24.05 -10.66 34.90
CA LEU A 17 -23.61 -9.28 34.84
C LEU A 17 -22.62 -9.21 33.65
N VAL A 18 -23.11 -8.86 32.47
CA VAL A 18 -22.30 -8.32 31.40
C VAL A 18 -21.88 -6.94 31.89
N PRO A 19 -20.60 -6.65 32.13
CA PRO A 19 -20.20 -5.32 32.52
C PRO A 19 -20.57 -4.37 31.36
N LEU A 20 -21.53 -3.50 31.60
CA LEU A 20 -21.82 -2.35 30.75
C LEU A 20 -20.59 -1.44 30.82
N PHE A 21 -19.62 -1.69 29.95
CA PHE A 21 -18.59 -0.69 29.68
C PHE A 21 -19.31 0.59 29.25
N SER A 22 -19.23 1.63 30.06
CA SER A 22 -19.87 2.89 29.77
C SER A 22 -19.33 3.42 28.43
N ALA A 23 -20.16 4.09 27.64
CA ALA A 23 -19.74 4.72 26.38
C ALA A 23 -18.48 5.61 26.57
N THR A 24 -18.32 6.18 27.76
CA THR A 24 -17.15 6.96 28.19
C THR A 24 -15.85 6.11 28.21
N SER A 25 -15.89 4.85 28.64
CA SER A 25 -14.71 3.99 28.68
C SER A 25 -14.32 3.51 27.27
N GLN A 26 -15.29 3.33 26.38
CA GLN A 26 -15.01 2.97 24.97
C GLN A 26 -14.41 4.14 24.20
N ALA A 27 -14.90 5.37 24.44
CA ALA A 27 -14.32 6.58 23.85
C ALA A 27 -12.88 6.81 24.32
N GLN A 28 -12.59 6.65 25.62
CA GLN A 28 -11.24 6.78 26.16
C GLN A 28 -10.27 5.72 25.58
N LEU A 29 -10.74 4.47 25.36
CA LEU A 29 -9.96 3.43 24.71
C LEU A 29 -9.68 3.73 23.23
N ALA A 30 -10.64 4.29 22.51
CA ALA A 30 -10.46 4.70 21.13
C ALA A 30 -9.42 5.83 21.02
N GLU A 31 -9.56 6.87 21.85
CA GLU A 31 -8.62 7.99 21.89
C GLU A 31 -7.19 7.55 22.26
N ALA A 32 -7.05 6.62 23.22
CA ALA A 32 -5.75 6.06 23.58
C ALA A 32 -5.12 5.26 22.43
N ARG A 33 -5.91 4.51 21.66
CA ARG A 33 -5.43 3.77 20.47
C ARG A 33 -5.01 4.70 19.34
N GLU A 34 -5.77 5.75 19.11
CA GLU A 34 -5.43 6.77 18.11
C GLU A 34 -4.11 7.45 18.47
N ALA A 35 -3.95 7.88 19.72
CA ALA A 35 -2.72 8.49 20.22
C ALA A 35 -1.50 7.54 20.12
N GLU A 36 -1.69 6.25 20.43
CA GLU A 36 -0.63 5.24 20.30
C GLU A 36 -0.26 5.00 18.82
N THR A 37 -1.25 4.95 17.94
CA THR A 37 -1.05 4.81 16.49
C THR A 37 -0.30 6.01 15.93
N GLU A 38 -0.69 7.22 16.30
CA GLU A 38 -0.03 8.45 15.88
C GLU A 38 1.43 8.51 16.37
N LYS A 39 1.67 8.07 17.60
CA LYS A 39 3.02 7.93 18.16
C LYS A 39 3.86 6.92 17.38
N LEU A 40 3.31 5.75 17.04
CA LEU A 40 4.00 4.73 16.24
C LEU A 40 4.33 5.24 14.83
N ILE A 41 3.41 5.94 14.19
CA ILE A 41 3.64 6.60 12.90
C ILE A 41 4.74 7.65 13.01
N SER A 42 4.74 8.47 14.06
CA SER A 42 5.77 9.49 14.27
C SER A 42 7.15 8.86 14.51
N LEU A 43 7.21 7.72 15.18
CA LEU A 43 8.45 6.98 15.42
C LEU A 43 8.96 6.30 14.15
N SER A 44 8.07 5.79 13.31
CA SER A 44 8.45 5.17 12.03
C SER A 44 8.98 6.18 11.00
N ARG A 45 8.58 7.45 11.12
CA ARG A 45 9.07 8.54 10.26
C ARG A 45 10.41 9.13 10.73
N ARG A 46 10.90 8.75 11.92
CA ARG A 46 12.21 9.23 12.38
C ARG A 46 13.32 8.47 11.65
N PRO A 47 14.34 9.18 11.16
CA PRO A 47 15.53 8.52 10.65
C PRO A 47 16.11 7.61 11.75
N THR A 48 16.34 6.35 11.42
CA THR A 48 16.98 5.39 12.35
C THR A 48 18.48 5.60 12.45
N SER A 49 19.04 6.45 11.61
CA SER A 49 20.46 6.82 11.62
C SER A 49 20.70 7.97 12.62
N THR A 50 21.65 7.79 13.50
CA THR A 50 22.18 8.85 14.38
C THR A 50 23.30 9.66 13.72
N MET A 51 23.64 9.34 12.47
CA MET A 51 24.60 10.13 11.68
C MET A 51 23.84 11.22 10.93
N ASP A 52 24.41 12.43 10.92
CA ASP A 52 23.92 13.49 10.05
C ASP A 52 24.02 13.03 8.59
N GLY A 53 22.88 12.75 7.98
CA GLY A 53 22.82 12.36 6.58
C GLY A 53 23.12 13.54 5.68
N PRO A 54 23.85 13.36 4.56
CA PRO A 54 24.07 14.45 3.58
C PRO A 54 22.82 14.75 2.75
N TYR A 55 21.69 14.11 3.07
CA TYR A 55 20.45 14.19 2.30
C TYR A 55 19.36 14.89 3.10
N GLU A 56 18.64 15.75 2.43
CA GLU A 56 17.41 16.36 2.94
C GLU A 56 16.22 15.78 2.18
N MET A 57 15.10 15.58 2.89
CA MET A 57 13.85 15.15 2.24
C MET A 57 13.25 16.34 1.49
N VAL A 58 12.99 16.15 0.20
CA VAL A 58 12.26 17.10 -0.64
C VAL A 58 10.79 16.70 -0.63
N GLU A 59 9.94 17.52 -0.01
CA GLU A 59 8.51 17.29 0.03
C GLU A 59 7.88 17.57 -1.34
N ASN A 60 6.81 16.82 -1.66
CA ASN A 60 6.02 16.98 -2.89
C ASN A 60 6.84 16.81 -4.19
N TRP A 61 7.89 16.00 -4.15
CA TRP A 61 8.66 15.65 -5.34
C TRP A 61 8.44 14.17 -5.70
N PRO A 62 8.23 13.83 -6.99
CA PRO A 62 8.01 14.70 -8.14
C PRO A 62 6.62 15.34 -8.12
N THR A 63 6.40 16.33 -9.01
CA THR A 63 5.07 16.90 -9.24
C THR A 63 4.22 15.92 -10.02
N LEU A 64 3.15 15.42 -9.40
CA LEU A 64 2.21 14.50 -10.02
C LEU A 64 1.41 15.15 -11.16
N LEU A 65 0.97 14.34 -12.10
CA LEU A 65 -0.01 14.75 -13.11
C LEU A 65 -1.35 15.06 -12.44
N PRO A 66 -2.22 15.88 -13.08
CA PRO A 66 -3.59 16.07 -12.62
C PRO A 66 -4.29 14.72 -12.46
N ASP A 67 -5.04 14.54 -11.36
CA ASP A 67 -5.80 13.32 -11.05
C ASP A 67 -4.94 12.06 -10.78
N GLN A 68 -3.61 12.19 -10.75
CA GLN A 68 -2.71 11.10 -10.35
C GLN A 68 -2.53 11.09 -8.83
N GLU A 69 -2.61 9.91 -8.24
CA GLU A 69 -2.34 9.70 -6.82
C GLU A 69 -1.00 9.01 -6.60
N TRP A 70 -0.37 9.29 -5.47
CA TRP A 70 0.82 8.56 -5.04
C TRP A 70 0.46 7.11 -4.72
N GLY A 71 1.12 6.19 -5.44
CA GLY A 71 1.17 4.78 -5.03
C GLY A 71 2.50 4.46 -4.35
N ALA A 72 2.67 3.21 -3.95
CA ALA A 72 3.99 2.77 -3.50
C ALA A 72 4.97 2.78 -4.68
N ALA A 73 6.08 3.50 -4.54
CA ALA A 73 7.20 3.46 -5.50
C ALA A 73 7.93 2.11 -5.34
N ILE A 74 7.96 1.32 -6.40
CA ILE A 74 8.50 -0.05 -6.40
C ILE A 74 9.86 -0.14 -7.09
N GLY A 75 10.08 0.68 -8.12
CA GLY A 75 11.33 0.69 -8.89
C GLY A 75 11.71 2.08 -9.31
N LEU A 76 13.00 2.37 -9.31
CA LEU A 76 13.60 3.63 -9.71
C LEU A 76 14.82 3.34 -10.58
N ILE A 77 14.91 3.96 -11.76
CA ILE A 77 16.06 3.87 -12.66
C ILE A 77 16.47 5.28 -13.05
N PRO A 78 17.54 5.83 -12.46
CA PRO A 78 18.07 7.12 -12.86
C PRO A 78 18.69 7.05 -14.26
N ASP A 79 18.68 8.16 -14.97
CA ASP A 79 19.38 8.32 -16.22
C ASP A 79 20.51 9.38 -16.12
N ASP A 80 21.27 9.51 -17.21
CA ASP A 80 22.43 10.41 -17.26
C ASP A 80 22.05 11.89 -17.42
N THR A 81 20.76 12.19 -17.58
CA THR A 81 20.24 13.58 -17.73
C THR A 81 19.76 14.17 -16.41
N GLY A 82 19.82 13.40 -15.32
CA GLY A 82 19.28 13.75 -14.01
C GLY A 82 17.80 13.47 -13.85
N GLY A 83 17.18 12.83 -14.84
CA GLY A 83 15.84 12.28 -14.76
C GLY A 83 15.82 10.86 -14.21
N LEU A 84 14.63 10.31 -14.02
CA LEU A 84 14.49 8.93 -13.60
C LEU A 84 13.17 8.30 -14.05
N TRP A 85 13.22 7.01 -14.32
CA TRP A 85 12.06 6.18 -14.48
C TRP A 85 11.57 5.67 -13.14
N MET A 86 10.25 5.70 -12.92
CA MET A 86 9.60 5.26 -11.70
C MET A 86 8.50 4.27 -12.01
N LEU A 87 8.38 3.22 -11.19
CA LEU A 87 7.29 2.27 -11.23
C LEU A 87 6.48 2.39 -9.93
N PHE A 88 5.19 2.66 -10.05
CA PHE A 88 4.25 2.80 -8.94
C PHE A 88 3.21 1.68 -8.89
N ARG A 89 2.61 1.48 -7.72
CA ARG A 89 1.36 0.74 -7.52
C ARG A 89 0.14 1.65 -7.60
N SER A 90 0.15 2.57 -8.53
CA SER A 90 -0.96 3.46 -8.89
C SER A 90 -1.00 3.61 -10.40
N GLU A 91 -2.09 4.15 -10.94
CA GLU A 91 -2.24 4.37 -12.37
C GLU A 91 -1.90 5.82 -12.75
N PRO A 92 -1.23 6.05 -13.85
CA PRO A 92 -0.48 5.08 -14.66
C PRO A 92 0.79 4.60 -13.92
N PRO A 93 1.17 3.30 -14.07
CA PRO A 93 2.21 2.72 -13.23
C PRO A 93 3.64 3.15 -13.59
N ILE A 94 3.95 3.37 -14.87
CA ILE A 94 5.30 3.72 -15.34
C ILE A 94 5.35 5.21 -15.67
N ASN A 95 6.27 5.93 -15.04
CA ASN A 95 6.42 7.37 -15.19
C ASN A 95 7.88 7.74 -15.41
N TYR A 96 8.14 8.72 -16.27
CA TYR A 96 9.44 9.35 -16.39
C TYR A 96 9.40 10.77 -15.82
N VAL A 97 10.29 11.03 -14.88
CA VAL A 97 10.46 12.31 -14.21
C VAL A 97 11.72 12.96 -14.73
N ASN A 98 11.64 14.19 -15.20
CA ASN A 98 12.80 14.95 -15.63
C ASN A 98 13.61 15.53 -14.45
N ALA A 99 14.75 16.15 -14.72
CA ALA A 99 15.61 16.73 -13.69
C ALA A 99 14.91 17.83 -12.85
N GLU A 100 13.90 18.49 -13.39
CA GLU A 100 13.09 19.50 -12.73
C GLU A 100 11.98 18.89 -11.83
N GLY A 101 11.86 17.56 -11.78
CA GLY A 101 10.85 16.86 -10.98
C GLY A 101 9.46 16.81 -11.62
N GLN A 102 9.37 17.02 -12.94
CA GLN A 102 8.11 16.98 -13.67
C GLN A 102 7.92 15.61 -14.34
N ILE A 103 6.72 15.05 -14.24
CA ILE A 103 6.37 13.84 -14.99
C ILE A 103 6.11 14.23 -16.44
N THR A 104 6.95 13.74 -17.35
CA THR A 104 6.89 14.08 -18.78
C THR A 104 6.47 12.90 -19.66
N LYS A 105 6.56 11.65 -19.13
CA LYS A 105 6.01 10.45 -19.77
C LYS A 105 5.29 9.62 -18.72
N SER A 106 4.19 8.98 -19.14
CA SER A 106 3.37 8.16 -18.26
C SER A 106 2.60 7.12 -19.10
N PHE A 107 2.69 5.85 -18.75
CA PHE A 107 2.07 4.76 -19.53
C PHE A 107 1.94 3.46 -18.75
N GLY A 108 1.37 2.43 -19.41
CA GLY A 108 1.15 1.11 -18.84
C GLY A 108 -0.20 1.00 -18.10
N GLU A 109 -1.08 2.00 -18.24
CA GLU A 109 -2.39 2.04 -17.59
C GLU A 109 -3.21 0.78 -17.89
N GLY A 110 -3.78 0.21 -16.82
CA GLY A 110 -4.60 -1.00 -16.91
C GLY A 110 -3.86 -2.28 -17.30
N MET A 111 -2.53 -2.25 -17.49
CA MET A 111 -1.75 -3.44 -17.89
C MET A 111 -1.16 -4.19 -16.71
N ILE A 112 -0.75 -3.49 -15.66
CA ILE A 112 -0.06 -4.04 -14.50
C ILE A 112 -1.05 -4.11 -13.33
N VAL A 113 -1.24 -5.31 -12.76
CA VAL A 113 -2.12 -5.52 -11.61
C VAL A 113 -1.41 -5.16 -10.31
N GLN A 114 -0.17 -5.66 -10.15
CA GLN A 114 0.62 -5.47 -8.95
C GLN A 114 2.09 -5.27 -9.33
N ALA A 115 2.50 -4.03 -9.50
CA ALA A 115 3.86 -3.69 -9.82
C ALA A 115 4.84 -4.25 -8.77
N HIS A 116 5.93 -4.90 -9.21
CA HIS A 116 6.88 -5.55 -8.32
C HIS A 116 8.36 -5.33 -8.67
N GLY A 117 8.69 -4.94 -9.88
CA GLY A 117 10.07 -4.68 -10.27
C GLY A 117 10.17 -3.91 -11.57
N LEU A 118 11.24 -3.13 -11.72
CA LEU A 118 11.54 -2.36 -12.91
C LEU A 118 13.02 -2.52 -13.26
N CYS A 119 13.32 -2.80 -14.52
CA CYS A 119 14.68 -2.73 -15.04
C CYS A 119 14.67 -2.17 -16.46
N MET A 120 15.84 -1.79 -16.95
CA MET A 120 16.05 -1.29 -18.32
C MET A 120 17.06 -2.20 -19.01
N ASP A 121 16.80 -2.53 -20.25
CA ASP A 121 17.77 -3.28 -21.08
C ASP A 121 18.76 -2.33 -21.78
N ASN A 122 19.73 -2.93 -22.49
CA ASN A 122 20.78 -2.18 -23.19
C ASN A 122 20.26 -1.35 -24.38
N ASP A 123 19.06 -1.63 -24.84
CA ASP A 123 18.40 -0.88 -25.92
C ASP A 123 17.53 0.25 -25.35
N GLY A 124 17.50 0.43 -24.01
CA GLY A 124 16.71 1.44 -23.31
C GLY A 124 15.26 1.06 -23.08
N ASN A 125 14.84 -0.18 -23.38
CA ASN A 125 13.47 -0.61 -23.11
C ASN A 125 13.28 -0.92 -21.63
N LEU A 126 12.10 -0.62 -21.14
CA LEU A 126 11.70 -0.87 -19.75
C LEU A 126 11.04 -2.24 -19.62
N TRP A 127 11.42 -2.95 -18.58
CA TRP A 127 10.83 -4.22 -18.20
C TRP A 127 10.18 -4.07 -16.83
N ALA A 128 8.86 -4.21 -16.78
CA ALA A 128 8.08 -4.08 -15.57
C ALA A 128 7.49 -5.43 -15.16
N GLY A 129 7.82 -5.86 -13.96
CA GLY A 129 7.30 -7.10 -13.38
C GLY A 129 5.94 -6.87 -12.72
N ASP A 130 5.00 -7.75 -13.02
CA ASP A 130 3.68 -7.84 -12.40
C ASP A 130 3.57 -9.14 -11.61
N SER A 131 3.56 -9.05 -10.27
CA SER A 131 3.48 -10.23 -9.39
C SER A 131 2.06 -10.82 -9.28
N GLY A 132 1.10 -10.23 -9.97
CA GLY A 132 -0.30 -10.61 -9.89
C GLY A 132 -1.00 -10.13 -8.61
N PRO A 133 -2.31 -10.39 -8.50
CA PRO A 133 -3.12 -9.87 -7.41
C PRO A 133 -2.76 -10.49 -6.07
N PHE A 134 -2.76 -9.68 -5.01
CA PHE A 134 -2.68 -10.11 -3.62
C PHE A 134 -4.05 -10.13 -2.92
N SER A 135 -5.11 -9.84 -3.64
CA SER A 135 -6.48 -9.81 -3.15
C SER A 135 -7.41 -10.64 -4.04
N ASP A 136 -8.55 -11.03 -3.48
CA ASP A 136 -9.61 -11.73 -4.22
C ASP A 136 -10.47 -10.76 -5.06
N ASP A 137 -9.89 -9.69 -5.62
CA ASP A 137 -10.58 -8.75 -6.49
C ASP A 137 -10.96 -9.45 -7.81
N PRO A 138 -12.26 -9.63 -8.10
CA PRO A 138 -12.72 -10.31 -9.31
C PRO A 138 -12.24 -9.65 -10.61
N SER A 139 -11.93 -8.36 -10.60
CA SER A 139 -11.42 -7.63 -11.78
C SER A 139 -10.01 -8.06 -12.19
N THR A 140 -9.28 -8.72 -11.31
CA THR A 140 -7.91 -9.16 -11.53
C THR A 140 -7.78 -10.63 -11.89
N VAL A 141 -8.90 -11.38 -11.96
CA VAL A 141 -8.90 -12.80 -12.29
C VAL A 141 -8.32 -13.04 -13.69
N GLY A 142 -7.31 -13.92 -13.75
CA GLY A 142 -6.59 -14.24 -14.98
C GLY A 142 -5.63 -13.17 -15.47
N ARG A 143 -5.31 -12.17 -14.63
CA ARG A 143 -4.37 -11.09 -14.92
C ARG A 143 -3.16 -11.16 -13.97
N GLY A 144 -2.10 -10.48 -14.34
CA GLY A 144 -0.86 -10.46 -13.56
C GLY A 144 0.05 -11.65 -13.86
N PHE A 145 1.06 -11.84 -13.00
CA PHE A 145 2.10 -12.87 -13.13
C PHE A 145 2.87 -12.80 -14.44
N GLN A 146 3.12 -11.59 -14.93
CA GLN A 146 3.76 -11.32 -16.21
C GLN A 146 4.94 -10.35 -16.03
N ILE A 147 5.79 -10.34 -17.03
CA ILE A 147 6.78 -9.29 -17.22
C ILE A 147 6.44 -8.60 -18.54
N HIS A 148 6.20 -7.30 -18.49
CA HIS A 148 5.87 -6.47 -19.63
C HIS A 148 7.10 -5.70 -20.09
N LYS A 149 7.33 -5.67 -21.41
CA LYS A 149 8.37 -4.84 -22.02
C LYS A 149 7.74 -3.66 -22.74
N PHE A 150 8.28 -2.46 -22.49
CA PHE A 150 7.87 -1.22 -23.13
C PHE A 150 9.07 -0.51 -23.76
N SER A 151 8.84 0.18 -24.87
CA SER A 151 9.78 1.16 -25.37
C SER A 151 9.87 2.38 -24.44
N PRO A 152 10.91 3.23 -24.54
CA PRO A 152 11.01 4.47 -23.79
C PRO A 152 9.88 5.48 -24.09
N ASP A 153 9.16 5.28 -25.19
CA ASP A 153 8.02 6.10 -25.59
C ASP A 153 6.67 5.50 -25.18
N GLY A 154 6.68 4.37 -24.46
CA GLY A 154 5.49 3.76 -23.89
C GLY A 154 4.80 2.74 -24.82
N GLU A 155 5.39 2.37 -25.95
CA GLU A 155 4.87 1.29 -26.78
C GLU A 155 5.06 -0.04 -26.07
N HIS A 156 3.97 -0.82 -25.92
CA HIS A 156 4.05 -2.18 -25.38
C HIS A 156 4.62 -3.12 -26.43
N LEU A 157 5.78 -3.70 -26.17
CA LEU A 157 6.50 -4.52 -27.11
C LEU A 157 6.22 -6.01 -26.94
N LEU A 158 6.13 -6.50 -25.70
CA LEU A 158 5.78 -7.90 -25.41
C LEU A 158 5.39 -8.10 -23.93
N SER A 159 4.76 -9.23 -23.66
CA SER A 159 4.55 -9.78 -22.32
C SER A 159 5.05 -11.22 -22.25
N LEU A 160 5.66 -11.58 -21.12
CA LEU A 160 6.11 -12.92 -20.78
C LEU A 160 5.43 -13.39 -19.49
N GLY A 161 4.85 -14.59 -19.47
CA GLY A 161 4.17 -15.19 -18.31
C GLY A 161 2.94 -15.98 -18.70
#